data_98d14a7ff5a8cf4fce32bdabec52d347
#
_entry.id   98d14a7ff5a8cf4fce32bdabec52d347
#
_cell.length_a   1.000
_cell.length_b   1.000
_cell.length_c   1.000
_cell.angle_alpha   90.00
_cell.angle_beta   90.00
_cell.angle_gamma   90.00
#
_symmetry.space_group_name_H-M   'P 1'
#
loop_
_entity.id
_entity.type
_entity.pdbx_description
1 polymer ?
#
loop_
_entity_poly.entity_id
_entity_poly.type
_entity_poly.pdbx_seq_one_letter_code
_entity_poly.pdbx_strand_id
1 'polypeptide(L)'
;MKPSEIISLARRQTWCTEDIVTKDEAYKFLNFVIEDFGSDIRTCDSWYWFDTLTYDVDAGDGSYAIEWEAGDSSNKFPITKIQSVWLLNSKTNKWIDLPVHFVDKINPNDFESDWEPRVCFITRTDLNLIPKPKESTKLMIWGFNYNFELGYNSETGLWDDSEEDIFIPKRWHYILVEGMKYWMYGNMWSNFEAQRTASRQFYDSEKNKAIQNITDRGQLADTAYYPEENYDPMEWPNLDYLIY
;
A
#
# COMPACT_ATOMS: atom_id res chain seq x y z
N MET A 1 -16.77 7.52 3.23
CA MET A 1 -16.85 8.92 3.78
C MET A 1 -15.62 9.67 3.27
N LYS A 2 -15.80 10.93 2.93
CA LYS A 2 -14.68 11.82 2.60
C LYS A 2 -13.87 12.16 3.85
N PRO A 3 -12.58 12.55 3.72
CA PRO A 3 -11.78 13.03 4.83
C PRO A 3 -12.46 14.12 5.67
N SER A 4 -13.03 15.12 5.02
CA SER A 4 -13.77 16.21 5.69
C SER A 4 -15.00 15.73 6.46
N GLU A 5 -15.69 14.70 5.99
CA GLU A 5 -16.84 14.10 6.67
C GLU A 5 -16.41 13.36 7.94
N ILE A 6 -15.29 12.62 7.90
CA ILE A 6 -14.70 11.92 9.05
C ILE A 6 -14.33 12.95 10.12
N ILE A 7 -13.63 14.01 9.73
CA ILE A 7 -13.23 15.10 10.62
C ILE A 7 -14.48 15.78 11.23
N SER A 8 -15.46 16.11 10.40
CA SER A 8 -16.70 16.74 10.85
C SER A 8 -17.48 15.87 11.85
N LEU A 9 -17.53 14.56 11.60
CA LEU A 9 -18.20 13.60 12.48
C LEU A 9 -17.45 13.48 13.82
N ALA A 10 -16.13 13.37 13.80
CA ALA A 10 -15.31 13.33 15.00
C ALA A 10 -15.46 14.63 15.84
N ARG A 11 -15.42 15.79 15.19
CA ARG A 11 -15.68 17.10 15.86
C ARG A 11 -17.05 17.15 16.53
N ARG A 12 -18.09 16.71 15.82
CA ARG A 12 -19.46 16.71 16.38
C ARG A 12 -19.59 15.80 17.59
N GLN A 13 -18.93 14.65 17.59
CA GLN A 13 -18.95 13.70 18.70
C GLN A 13 -18.11 14.12 19.89
N THR A 14 -17.05 14.89 19.68
CA THR A 14 -16.15 15.37 20.74
C THR A 14 -16.47 16.78 21.21
N TRP A 15 -17.35 17.51 20.49
CA TRP A 15 -17.57 18.95 20.71
C TRP A 15 -16.32 19.81 20.49
N CYS A 16 -15.33 19.28 19.76
CA CYS A 16 -14.09 19.98 19.47
C CYS A 16 -14.32 21.01 18.35
N THR A 17 -14.18 22.27 18.66
CA THR A 17 -14.32 23.38 17.70
C THR A 17 -13.02 23.63 16.93
N GLU A 18 -13.10 24.46 15.87
CA GLU A 18 -11.92 24.88 15.10
C GLU A 18 -10.95 25.75 15.90
N ASP A 19 -11.44 26.42 16.92
CA ASP A 19 -10.58 27.22 17.82
C ASP A 19 -9.67 26.34 18.68
N ILE A 20 -10.04 25.09 18.92
CA ILE A 20 -9.27 24.13 19.72
C ILE A 20 -8.34 23.31 18.83
N VAL A 21 -8.84 22.82 17.70
CA VAL A 21 -8.10 22.07 16.70
C VAL A 21 -8.40 22.68 15.34
N THR A 22 -7.43 23.30 14.74
CA THR A 22 -7.58 23.90 13.42
C THR A 22 -7.91 22.88 12.34
N LYS A 23 -8.34 23.34 11.18
CA LYS A 23 -8.62 22.44 10.04
C LYS A 23 -7.38 21.64 9.67
N ASP A 24 -6.24 22.30 9.59
CA ASP A 24 -4.95 21.69 9.22
C ASP A 24 -4.50 20.63 10.22
N GLU A 25 -4.62 20.91 11.52
CA GLU A 25 -4.30 19.94 12.55
C GLU A 25 -5.23 18.73 12.51
N ALA A 26 -6.51 18.93 12.19
CA ALA A 26 -7.46 17.84 12.05
C ALA A 26 -7.10 16.89 10.88
N TYR A 27 -6.65 17.41 9.73
CA TYR A 27 -6.15 16.58 8.64
C TYR A 27 -4.85 15.85 9.00
N LYS A 28 -3.92 16.49 9.74
CA LYS A 28 -2.74 15.82 10.26
C LYS A 28 -3.09 14.68 11.21
N PHE A 29 -4.06 14.89 12.09
CA PHE A 29 -4.53 13.81 12.98
C PHE A 29 -5.16 12.67 12.19
N LEU A 30 -5.93 12.99 11.15
CA LEU A 30 -6.50 11.97 10.27
C LEU A 30 -5.38 11.16 9.58
N ASN A 31 -4.33 11.81 9.10
CA ASN A 31 -3.18 11.14 8.53
C ASN A 31 -2.50 10.20 9.55
N PHE A 32 -2.28 10.65 10.79
CA PHE A 32 -1.72 9.77 11.83
C PHE A 32 -2.59 8.53 12.08
N VAL A 33 -3.92 8.69 12.05
CA VAL A 33 -4.84 7.56 12.23
C VAL A 33 -4.83 6.62 11.03
N ILE A 34 -4.80 7.17 9.82
CA ILE A 34 -4.73 6.40 8.58
C ILE A 34 -3.40 5.64 8.51
N GLU A 35 -2.28 6.29 8.83
CA GLU A 35 -0.96 5.68 8.85
C GLU A 35 -0.84 4.58 9.92
N ASP A 36 -1.34 4.83 11.14
CA ASP A 36 -1.35 3.82 12.21
C ASP A 36 -2.16 2.58 11.80
N PHE A 37 -3.33 2.77 11.20
CA PHE A 37 -4.13 1.67 10.69
C PHE A 37 -3.46 0.99 9.50
N GLY A 38 -2.93 1.77 8.56
CA GLY A 38 -2.22 1.29 7.39
C GLY A 38 -0.96 0.50 7.75
N SER A 39 -0.21 0.96 8.76
CA SER A 39 0.97 0.26 9.28
C SER A 39 0.65 -1.16 9.73
N ASP A 40 -0.46 -1.35 10.43
CA ASP A 40 -0.87 -2.68 10.88
C ASP A 40 -1.35 -3.55 9.72
N ILE A 41 -2.06 -2.98 8.74
CA ILE A 41 -2.44 -3.68 7.51
C ILE A 41 -1.19 -4.18 6.76
N ARG A 42 -0.11 -3.39 6.73
CA ARG A 42 1.17 -3.78 6.09
C ARG A 42 1.77 -5.04 6.70
N THR A 43 1.57 -5.27 7.98
CA THR A 43 2.09 -6.46 8.67
C THR A 43 1.27 -7.70 8.38
N CYS A 44 0.04 -7.54 7.92
CA CYS A 44 -0.80 -8.65 7.48
C CYS A 44 -0.37 -9.05 6.06
N ASP A 45 0.09 -10.27 5.86
CA ASP A 45 0.35 -10.83 4.52
C ASP A 45 -0.98 -11.11 3.81
N SER A 46 -1.71 -10.06 3.51
CA SER A 46 -3.02 -10.14 2.87
C SER A 46 -2.93 -9.75 1.41
N TRP A 47 -3.38 -10.61 0.53
CA TRP A 47 -3.51 -10.39 -0.92
C TRP A 47 -4.43 -9.21 -1.27
N TYR A 48 -5.21 -8.74 -0.35
CA TYR A 48 -6.20 -7.68 -0.56
C TYR A 48 -5.60 -6.34 -1.02
N TRP A 49 -4.31 -6.11 -0.73
CA TRP A 49 -3.61 -4.85 -1.00
C TRP A 49 -2.52 -4.99 -2.06
N PHE A 50 -2.49 -6.13 -2.74
CA PHE A 50 -1.56 -6.33 -3.84
C PHE A 50 -2.03 -5.59 -5.08
N ASP A 51 -1.07 -4.97 -5.72
CA ASP A 51 -1.22 -4.39 -7.03
C ASP A 51 -0.05 -4.80 -7.92
N THR A 52 -0.23 -4.61 -9.21
CA THR A 52 0.76 -4.96 -10.22
C THR A 52 1.22 -3.71 -10.93
N LEU A 53 2.52 -3.48 -10.95
CA LEU A 53 3.13 -2.44 -11.78
C LEU A 53 3.86 -3.08 -12.94
N THR A 54 3.61 -2.57 -14.13
CA THR A 54 4.31 -3.03 -15.33
C THR A 54 5.20 -1.91 -15.86
N TYR A 55 6.47 -2.22 -16.08
CA TYR A 55 7.46 -1.32 -16.65
C TYR A 55 7.89 -1.83 -18.02
N ASP A 56 8.08 -0.91 -18.96
CA ASP A 56 8.81 -1.21 -20.19
C ASP A 56 10.31 -1.22 -19.87
N VAL A 57 10.96 -2.28 -20.28
CA VAL A 57 12.38 -2.55 -20.02
C VAL A 57 13.14 -2.39 -21.33
N ASP A 58 14.02 -1.42 -21.38
CA ASP A 58 14.85 -1.17 -22.57
C ASP A 58 16.09 -2.06 -22.59
N ALA A 59 16.52 -2.43 -23.79
CA ALA A 59 17.73 -3.21 -23.97
C ALA A 59 18.96 -2.47 -23.41
N GLY A 60 19.73 -3.17 -22.57
CA GLY A 60 20.93 -2.63 -21.91
C GLY A 60 20.65 -1.84 -20.63
N ASP A 61 19.41 -1.53 -20.33
CA ASP A 61 19.03 -0.92 -19.06
C ASP A 61 18.75 -2.02 -18.01
N GLY A 62 19.36 -1.90 -16.87
CA GLY A 62 19.25 -2.91 -15.81
C GLY A 62 18.86 -2.34 -14.47
N SER A 63 18.53 -1.05 -14.40
CA SER A 63 18.15 -0.39 -13.14
C SER A 63 16.89 0.43 -13.34
N TYR A 64 15.89 0.16 -12.51
CA TYR A 64 14.56 0.79 -12.58
C TYR A 64 14.25 1.41 -11.23
N ALA A 65 14.02 2.71 -11.22
CA ALA A 65 13.63 3.42 -10.02
C ALA A 65 12.30 2.90 -9.50
N ILE A 66 12.29 2.45 -8.26
CA ILE A 66 11.08 2.15 -7.50
C ILE A 66 10.79 3.41 -6.69
N GLU A 67 9.79 4.15 -7.10
CA GLU A 67 9.39 5.33 -6.35
C GLU A 67 8.63 4.90 -5.10
N TRP A 68 9.27 5.09 -3.96
CA TRP A 68 8.71 4.81 -2.64
C TRP A 68 7.89 5.99 -2.10
N GLU A 69 7.97 7.14 -2.73
CA GLU A 69 7.27 8.35 -2.34
C GLU A 69 6.31 8.79 -3.46
N ALA A 70 5.09 9.08 -3.08
CA ALA A 70 4.11 9.70 -3.96
C ALA A 70 4.56 11.15 -4.24
N GLY A 71 5.20 11.38 -5.36
CA GLY A 71 5.75 12.71 -5.65
C GLY A 71 5.74 13.15 -7.09
N ASP A 72 5.41 12.27 -8.03
CA ASP A 72 5.39 12.67 -9.43
C ASP A 72 4.08 12.25 -10.13
N SER A 73 3.58 13.18 -10.95
CA SER A 73 2.33 13.12 -11.71
C SER A 73 2.24 12.01 -12.78
N SER A 74 3.14 11.05 -12.76
CA SER A 74 3.28 10.01 -13.78
C SER A 74 2.74 8.63 -13.44
N ASN A 75 1.63 8.51 -12.68
CA ASN A 75 0.97 7.23 -12.36
C ASN A 75 1.87 6.17 -11.71
N LYS A 76 2.95 6.56 -11.07
CA LYS A 76 3.82 5.64 -10.34
C LYS A 76 3.32 5.54 -8.91
N PHE A 77 2.75 4.41 -8.59
CA PHE A 77 2.32 4.14 -7.23
C PHE A 77 3.52 3.64 -6.42
N PRO A 78 3.74 4.18 -5.21
CA PRO A 78 4.83 3.72 -4.36
C PRO A 78 4.57 2.26 -3.94
N ILE A 79 5.47 1.36 -4.35
CA ILE A 79 5.46 0.00 -3.83
C ILE A 79 6.23 0.00 -2.52
N THR A 80 5.57 -0.37 -1.44
CA THR A 80 6.18 -0.40 -0.10
C THR A 80 6.74 -1.77 0.28
N LYS A 81 6.22 -2.84 -0.31
CA LYS A 81 6.73 -4.21 -0.13
C LYS A 81 6.59 -4.95 -1.46
N ILE A 82 7.70 -5.40 -2.01
CA ILE A 82 7.71 -6.24 -3.22
C ILE A 82 7.52 -7.69 -2.79
N GLN A 83 6.55 -8.36 -3.41
CA GLN A 83 6.28 -9.78 -3.19
C GLN A 83 6.96 -10.63 -4.24
N SER A 84 6.82 -10.27 -5.51
CA SER A 84 7.45 -10.99 -6.61
C SER A 84 7.73 -10.06 -7.78
N VAL A 85 8.67 -10.46 -8.61
CA VAL A 85 9.09 -9.75 -9.81
C VAL A 85 9.08 -10.72 -10.97
N TRP A 86 8.43 -10.34 -12.08
CA TRP A 86 8.27 -11.16 -13.25
C TRP A 86 8.80 -10.43 -14.48
N LEU A 87 9.51 -11.15 -15.34
CA LEU A 87 9.99 -10.64 -16.61
C LEU A 87 9.26 -11.33 -17.76
N LEU A 88 8.81 -10.56 -18.75
CA LEU A 88 8.21 -11.12 -19.96
C LEU A 88 9.34 -11.62 -20.87
N ASN A 89 9.38 -12.92 -21.11
CA ASN A 89 10.32 -13.47 -22.08
C ASN A 89 9.87 -13.09 -23.50
N SER A 90 10.70 -12.31 -24.21
CA SER A 90 10.40 -11.80 -25.55
C SER A 90 10.16 -12.89 -26.60
N LYS A 91 10.79 -14.07 -26.43
CA LYS A 91 10.70 -15.19 -27.40
C LYS A 91 9.48 -16.06 -27.19
N THR A 92 9.14 -16.32 -25.94
CA THR A 92 8.04 -17.24 -25.61
C THR A 92 6.74 -16.52 -25.29
N ASN A 93 6.79 -15.19 -25.09
CA ASN A 93 5.68 -14.35 -24.63
C ASN A 93 5.06 -14.85 -23.30
N LYS A 94 5.91 -15.42 -22.43
CA LYS A 94 5.50 -15.90 -21.11
C LYS A 94 6.21 -15.11 -20.01
N TRP A 95 5.53 -14.89 -18.92
CA TRP A 95 6.11 -14.31 -17.73
C TRP A 95 6.98 -15.34 -17.01
N ILE A 96 8.18 -14.92 -16.62
CA ILE A 96 9.16 -15.73 -15.88
C ILE A 96 9.38 -15.04 -14.54
N ASP A 97 9.26 -15.79 -13.46
CA ASP A 97 9.54 -15.32 -12.12
C ASP A 97 11.05 -15.04 -11.98
N LEU A 98 11.36 -13.85 -11.45
CA LEU A 98 12.73 -13.43 -11.16
C LEU A 98 12.94 -13.47 -9.65
N PRO A 99 13.77 -14.41 -9.15
CA PRO A 99 14.06 -14.44 -7.72
C PRO A 99 14.72 -13.13 -7.27
N VAL A 100 14.20 -12.58 -6.16
CA VAL A 100 14.74 -11.38 -5.53
C VAL A 100 15.82 -11.78 -4.54
N HIS A 101 17.05 -11.33 -4.75
CA HIS A 101 18.20 -11.64 -3.90
C HIS A 101 18.68 -10.41 -3.13
N PHE A 102 19.37 -10.66 -2.01
CA PHE A 102 20.14 -9.63 -1.34
C PHE A 102 21.44 -9.35 -2.12
N VAL A 103 21.85 -8.09 -2.16
CA VAL A 103 23.03 -7.62 -2.93
C VAL A 103 24.31 -8.38 -2.57
N ASP A 104 24.50 -8.71 -1.30
CA ASP A 104 25.67 -9.44 -0.77
C ASP A 104 25.78 -10.91 -1.23
N LYS A 105 24.70 -11.44 -1.80
CA LYS A 105 24.65 -12.83 -2.30
C LYS A 105 24.78 -12.95 -3.81
N ILE A 106 24.95 -11.82 -4.50
CA ILE A 106 25.01 -11.79 -5.95
C ILE A 106 26.46 -11.57 -6.38
N ASN A 107 27.03 -12.51 -7.13
CA ASN A 107 28.27 -12.31 -7.84
C ASN A 107 27.96 -11.99 -9.32
N PRO A 108 28.16 -10.75 -9.79
CA PRO A 108 27.84 -10.36 -11.16
C PRO A 108 28.53 -11.22 -12.22
N ASN A 109 29.73 -11.75 -11.93
CA ASN A 109 30.49 -12.58 -12.86
C ASN A 109 29.82 -13.93 -13.17
N ASP A 110 28.94 -14.41 -12.30
CA ASP A 110 28.22 -15.66 -12.52
C ASP A 110 27.17 -15.57 -13.66
N PHE A 111 26.87 -14.34 -14.12
CA PHE A 111 25.81 -14.06 -15.08
C PHE A 111 26.29 -13.38 -16.36
N GLU A 112 27.62 -13.22 -16.57
CA GLU A 112 28.17 -12.45 -17.71
C GLU A 112 27.81 -13.02 -19.10
N SER A 113 27.54 -14.32 -19.18
CA SER A 113 27.24 -15.00 -20.45
C SER A 113 25.76 -15.04 -20.81
N ASP A 114 24.89 -14.69 -19.91
CA ASP A 114 23.45 -14.85 -20.10
C ASP A 114 22.82 -13.69 -20.89
N TRP A 115 21.80 -14.01 -21.67
CA TRP A 115 21.11 -13.08 -22.56
C TRP A 115 19.85 -12.46 -21.91
N GLU A 116 19.32 -13.12 -20.90
CA GLU A 116 18.10 -12.74 -20.21
C GLU A 116 18.36 -12.58 -18.71
N PRO A 117 17.78 -11.61 -18.05
CA PRO A 117 17.85 -11.48 -16.59
C PRO A 117 17.36 -12.76 -15.90
N ARG A 118 18.11 -13.20 -14.91
CA ARG A 118 17.78 -14.39 -14.11
C ARG A 118 17.48 -14.10 -12.67
N VAL A 119 17.96 -12.97 -12.18
CA VAL A 119 17.77 -12.53 -10.81
C VAL A 119 17.59 -11.03 -10.78
N CYS A 120 16.93 -10.56 -9.75
CA CYS A 120 16.88 -9.15 -9.45
C CYS A 120 17.27 -8.89 -8.00
N PHE A 121 17.72 -7.69 -7.72
CA PHE A 121 17.95 -7.23 -6.36
C PHE A 121 17.44 -5.79 -6.19
N ILE A 122 17.06 -5.47 -4.98
CA ILE A 122 16.53 -4.18 -4.63
C ILE A 122 17.58 -3.42 -3.84
N THR A 123 17.89 -2.23 -4.31
CA THR A 123 18.61 -1.22 -3.54
C THR A 123 17.58 -0.32 -2.85
N ARG A 124 18.06 0.72 -2.17
CA ARG A 124 17.15 1.65 -1.47
C ARG A 124 16.08 2.27 -2.41
N THR A 125 16.45 2.52 -3.65
CA THR A 125 15.62 3.28 -4.60
C THR A 125 15.34 2.52 -5.90
N ASP A 126 16.11 1.47 -6.20
CA ASP A 126 16.06 0.85 -7.51
C ASP A 126 15.92 -0.66 -7.45
N LEU A 127 15.17 -1.20 -8.40
CA LEU A 127 15.20 -2.61 -8.77
C LEU A 127 16.26 -2.79 -9.85
N ASN A 128 17.17 -3.70 -9.61
CA ASN A 128 18.27 -3.99 -10.53
C ASN A 128 18.14 -5.41 -11.09
N LEU A 129 18.30 -5.54 -12.39
CA LEU A 129 18.25 -6.82 -13.11
C LEU A 129 19.67 -7.31 -13.42
N ILE A 130 19.92 -8.60 -13.20
CA ILE A 130 21.19 -9.26 -13.53
C ILE A 130 20.94 -10.56 -14.29
N PRO A 131 21.60 -10.75 -15.44
CA PRO A 131 22.31 -9.75 -16.25
C PRO A 131 21.37 -8.67 -16.79
N LYS A 132 21.91 -7.60 -17.35
CA LYS A 132 21.11 -6.59 -18.03
C LYS A 132 20.41 -7.20 -19.25
N PRO A 133 19.13 -6.86 -19.50
CA PRO A 133 18.40 -7.36 -20.65
C PRO A 133 19.07 -6.92 -21.97
N LYS A 134 19.19 -7.80 -22.92
CA LYS A 134 19.75 -7.48 -24.25
C LYS A 134 18.68 -7.10 -25.27
N GLU A 135 17.44 -7.40 -24.98
CA GLU A 135 16.27 -7.06 -25.79
C GLU A 135 15.26 -6.30 -24.94
N SER A 136 14.51 -5.41 -25.56
CA SER A 136 13.41 -4.72 -24.87
C SER A 136 12.33 -5.70 -24.49
N THR A 137 11.82 -5.58 -23.28
CA THR A 137 10.84 -6.49 -22.71
C THR A 137 9.96 -5.75 -21.69
N LYS A 138 9.19 -6.46 -20.90
CA LYS A 138 8.37 -5.90 -19.83
C LYS A 138 8.71 -6.54 -18.49
N LEU A 139 8.72 -5.72 -17.47
CA LEU A 139 8.87 -6.13 -16.07
C LEU A 139 7.54 -5.92 -15.37
N MET A 140 7.09 -6.90 -14.61
CA MET A 140 5.92 -6.79 -13.77
C MET A 140 6.35 -6.99 -12.31
N ILE A 141 6.01 -6.05 -11.47
CA ILE A 141 6.27 -6.09 -10.04
C ILE A 141 4.95 -6.28 -9.33
N TRP A 142 4.86 -7.30 -8.50
CA TRP A 142 3.76 -7.52 -7.59
C TRP A 142 4.17 -7.06 -6.22
N GLY A 143 3.37 -6.19 -5.63
CA GLY A 143 3.69 -5.68 -4.33
C GLY A 143 2.53 -4.93 -3.69
N PHE A 144 2.74 -4.54 -2.45
CA PHE A 144 1.83 -3.65 -1.77
C PHE A 144 1.99 -2.26 -2.34
N ASN A 145 0.91 -1.78 -2.90
CA ASN A 145 0.79 -0.43 -3.37
C ASN A 145 -0.23 0.30 -2.50
N TYR A 146 0.24 1.20 -1.65
CA TYR A 146 -0.65 2.09 -0.93
C TYR A 146 0.05 3.37 -0.54
N ASN A 147 -0.64 4.46 -0.72
CA ASN A 147 -0.41 5.70 -0.02
C ASN A 147 -1.51 5.84 1.03
N PHE A 148 -1.14 5.79 2.31
CA PHE A 148 -2.10 6.00 3.39
C PHE A 148 -2.17 7.46 3.80
N GLU A 149 -1.35 8.33 3.22
CA GLU A 149 -1.36 9.74 3.53
C GLU A 149 -2.28 10.51 2.58
N LEU A 150 -3.08 11.38 3.16
CA LEU A 150 -3.80 12.39 2.39
C LEU A 150 -2.82 13.44 1.89
N GLY A 151 -2.84 13.72 0.60
CA GLY A 151 -1.99 14.73 -0.01
C GLY A 151 -2.36 16.15 0.46
N TYR A 152 -1.33 16.98 0.59
CA TYR A 152 -1.49 18.41 0.82
C TYR A 152 -0.88 19.18 -0.33
N ASN A 153 -1.69 19.90 -1.04
CA ASN A 153 -1.23 20.79 -2.12
C ASN A 153 -0.77 22.13 -1.53
N SER A 154 0.54 22.33 -1.49
CA SER A 154 1.14 23.56 -0.93
C SER A 154 0.84 24.81 -1.75
N GLU A 155 0.54 24.67 -3.05
CA GLU A 155 0.22 25.82 -3.91
C GLU A 155 -1.20 26.31 -3.69
N THR A 156 -2.15 25.41 -3.47
CA THR A 156 -3.56 25.75 -3.25
C THR A 156 -3.91 25.85 -1.76
N GLY A 157 -3.08 25.34 -0.87
CA GLY A 157 -3.35 25.24 0.56
C GLY A 157 -4.48 24.27 0.89
N LEU A 158 -4.76 23.31 0.02
CA LEU A 158 -5.87 22.37 0.18
C LEU A 158 -5.36 20.95 0.41
N TRP A 159 -6.08 20.24 1.27
CA TRP A 159 -5.91 18.80 1.48
C TRP A 159 -6.79 18.02 0.49
N ASP A 160 -6.33 16.84 0.12
CA ASP A 160 -7.14 15.90 -0.63
C ASP A 160 -8.42 15.54 0.14
N ASP A 161 -9.55 15.59 -0.53
CA ASP A 161 -10.86 15.41 0.10
C ASP A 161 -11.82 14.57 -0.77
N SER A 162 -11.30 13.53 -1.42
CA SER A 162 -12.10 12.52 -2.11
C SER A 162 -12.29 11.28 -1.22
N GLU A 163 -13.35 10.52 -1.43
CA GLU A 163 -13.50 9.20 -0.78
C GLU A 163 -12.43 8.22 -1.24
N GLU A 164 -11.92 8.40 -2.46
CA GLU A 164 -10.89 7.58 -3.08
C GLU A 164 -9.51 7.84 -2.50
N ASP A 165 -9.31 9.02 -1.87
CA ASP A 165 -8.05 9.36 -1.22
C ASP A 165 -7.83 8.56 0.07
N ILE A 166 -8.89 7.96 0.63
CA ILE A 166 -8.77 7.06 1.78
C ILE A 166 -8.72 5.63 1.27
N PHE A 167 -7.54 5.04 1.28
CA PHE A 167 -7.30 3.68 0.82
C PHE A 167 -7.93 2.59 1.72
N ILE A 168 -8.40 2.97 2.89
CA ILE A 168 -9.11 2.08 3.81
C ILE A 168 -10.55 1.88 3.34
N PRO A 169 -11.06 0.64 3.22
CA PRO A 169 -12.43 0.37 2.78
C PRO A 169 -13.50 1.13 3.57
N LYS A 170 -14.52 1.62 2.87
CA LYS A 170 -15.60 2.47 3.43
C LYS A 170 -16.25 1.91 4.69
N ARG A 171 -16.37 0.59 4.77
CA ARG A 171 -16.96 -0.09 5.94
C ARG A 171 -16.18 0.13 7.24
N TRP A 172 -14.90 0.50 7.16
CA TRP A 172 -14.03 0.74 8.31
C TRP A 172 -13.75 2.22 8.58
N HIS A 173 -14.33 3.13 7.79
CA HIS A 173 -14.16 4.57 8.01
C HIS A 173 -14.63 5.03 9.40
N TYR A 174 -15.56 4.30 10.05
CA TYR A 174 -15.98 4.60 11.42
C TYR A 174 -14.82 4.42 12.42
N ILE A 175 -13.87 3.51 12.15
CA ILE A 175 -12.69 3.30 12.97
C ILE A 175 -11.81 4.55 12.95
N LEU A 176 -11.69 5.20 11.78
CA LEU A 176 -10.94 6.45 11.65
C LEU A 176 -11.57 7.57 12.49
N VAL A 177 -12.90 7.60 12.56
CA VAL A 177 -13.60 8.57 13.43
C VAL A 177 -13.22 8.39 14.90
N GLU A 178 -13.13 7.15 15.36
CA GLU A 178 -12.75 6.85 16.74
C GLU A 178 -11.28 7.20 17.03
N GLY A 179 -10.38 6.90 16.09
CA GLY A 179 -8.98 7.33 16.16
C GLY A 179 -8.85 8.87 16.20
N MET A 180 -9.63 9.57 15.39
CA MET A 180 -9.70 11.03 15.40
C MET A 180 -10.18 11.60 16.75
N LYS A 181 -11.17 10.97 17.38
CA LYS A 181 -11.69 11.38 18.70
C LYS A 181 -10.58 11.30 19.74
N TYR A 182 -9.76 10.26 19.73
CA TYR A 182 -8.61 10.14 20.62
C TYR A 182 -7.67 11.35 20.54
N TRP A 183 -7.34 11.77 19.31
CA TRP A 183 -6.48 12.93 19.08
C TRP A 183 -7.16 14.25 19.49
N MET A 184 -8.43 14.40 19.16
CA MET A 184 -9.19 15.60 19.53
C MET A 184 -9.33 15.76 21.05
N TYR A 185 -9.67 14.68 21.78
CA TYR A 185 -9.71 14.73 23.25
C TYR A 185 -8.34 15.03 23.87
N GLY A 186 -7.25 14.59 23.22
CA GLY A 186 -5.90 14.90 23.68
C GLY A 186 -5.53 16.40 23.62
N ASN A 187 -6.18 17.15 22.73
CA ASN A 187 -6.00 18.60 22.58
C ASN A 187 -7.05 19.41 23.36
N MET A 188 -8.05 18.75 23.91
CA MET A 188 -9.00 19.34 24.82
C MET A 188 -8.45 19.25 26.25
N TRP A 189 -8.95 20.10 27.12
CA TRP A 189 -8.49 20.21 28.51
C TRP A 189 -8.51 18.87 29.27
N SER A 190 -7.73 18.76 30.32
CA SER A 190 -7.49 17.55 31.15
C SER A 190 -8.74 16.80 31.64
N ASN A 191 -9.93 17.39 31.49
CA ASN A 191 -11.21 16.80 31.93
C ASN A 191 -11.70 15.66 31.02
N PHE A 192 -11.06 15.41 29.86
CA PHE A 192 -11.50 14.43 28.86
C PHE A 192 -10.62 13.16 28.81
N GLU A 193 -9.77 12.92 29.81
CA GLU A 193 -8.86 11.78 29.82
C GLU A 193 -9.60 10.42 29.80
N ALA A 194 -10.74 10.33 30.48
CA ALA A 194 -11.57 9.12 30.46
C ALA A 194 -12.15 8.86 29.05
N GLN A 195 -12.63 9.89 28.37
CA GLN A 195 -13.18 9.79 27.01
C GLN A 195 -12.05 9.49 26.01
N ARG A 196 -10.89 10.10 26.19
CA ARG A 196 -9.70 9.85 25.39
C ARG A 196 -9.28 8.37 25.48
N THR A 197 -9.18 7.84 26.71
CA THR A 197 -8.83 6.44 26.96
C THR A 197 -9.87 5.50 26.37
N ALA A 198 -11.16 5.77 26.54
CA ALA A 198 -12.24 4.98 25.98
C ALA A 198 -12.21 4.97 24.44
N SER A 199 -11.98 6.11 23.81
CA SER A 199 -11.87 6.21 22.34
C SER A 199 -10.66 5.42 21.82
N ARG A 200 -9.51 5.45 22.53
CA ARG A 200 -8.33 4.66 22.17
C ARG A 200 -8.61 3.16 22.26
N GLN A 201 -9.20 2.72 23.35
CA GLN A 201 -9.54 1.29 23.54
C GLN A 201 -10.51 0.79 22.47
N PHE A 202 -11.52 1.60 22.15
CA PHE A 202 -12.47 1.25 21.11
C PHE A 202 -11.80 1.21 19.72
N TYR A 203 -11.00 2.23 19.39
CA TYR A 203 -10.23 2.26 18.16
C TYR A 203 -9.35 1.02 18.02
N ASP A 204 -8.53 0.69 19.01
CA ASP A 204 -7.63 -0.46 18.98
C ASP A 204 -8.40 -1.78 18.84
N SER A 205 -9.53 -1.92 19.54
CA SER A 205 -10.39 -3.11 19.45
C SER A 205 -10.97 -3.30 18.03
N GLU A 206 -11.53 -2.24 17.45
CA GLU A 206 -12.16 -2.31 16.13
C GLU A 206 -11.11 -2.43 15.01
N LYS A 207 -9.96 -1.76 15.16
CA LYS A 207 -8.82 -1.90 14.27
C LYS A 207 -8.36 -3.36 14.22
N ASN A 208 -8.15 -4.00 15.37
CA ASN A 208 -7.75 -5.41 15.44
C ASN A 208 -8.77 -6.35 14.78
N LYS A 209 -10.08 -6.12 14.96
CA LYS A 209 -11.11 -6.90 14.27
C LYS A 209 -11.06 -6.71 12.75
N ALA A 210 -10.84 -5.48 12.28
CA ALA A 210 -10.71 -5.20 10.87
C ALA A 210 -9.48 -5.91 10.28
N ILE A 211 -8.33 -5.86 10.97
CA ILE A 211 -7.10 -6.53 10.59
C ILE A 211 -7.31 -8.05 10.53
N GLN A 212 -7.92 -8.64 11.55
CA GLN A 212 -8.24 -10.07 11.56
C GLN A 212 -9.14 -10.46 10.37
N ASN A 213 -10.16 -9.66 10.06
CA ASN A 213 -11.00 -9.88 8.88
C ASN A 213 -10.24 -9.85 7.56
N ILE A 214 -9.19 -9.00 7.45
CA ILE A 214 -8.34 -8.93 6.28
C ILE A 214 -7.47 -10.20 6.19
N THR A 215 -6.85 -10.58 7.30
CA THR A 215 -5.99 -11.76 7.40
C THR A 215 -6.76 -13.04 7.09
N ASP A 216 -7.96 -13.21 7.66
CA ASP A 216 -8.80 -14.39 7.44
C ASP A 216 -9.19 -14.53 5.96
N ARG A 217 -9.43 -13.42 5.26
CA ARG A 217 -9.71 -13.44 3.81
C ARG A 217 -8.47 -13.81 2.99
N GLY A 218 -7.30 -13.34 3.39
CA GLY A 218 -6.03 -13.72 2.77
C GLY A 218 -5.81 -15.24 2.88
N GLN A 219 -6.02 -15.81 4.06
CA GLN A 219 -5.88 -17.25 4.29
C GLN A 219 -6.88 -18.09 3.49
N LEU A 220 -8.11 -17.60 3.31
CA LEU A 220 -9.11 -18.27 2.45
C LEU A 220 -8.69 -18.27 0.96
N ALA A 221 -7.99 -17.23 0.52
CA ALA A 221 -7.43 -17.18 -0.84
C ALA A 221 -6.28 -18.17 -1.02
N ASP A 222 -5.42 -18.33 0.00
CA ASP A 222 -4.31 -19.30 -0.01
C ASP A 222 -4.80 -20.76 0.01
N THR A 223 -6.00 -21.02 0.53
CA THR A 223 -6.62 -22.35 0.49
C THR A 223 -7.37 -22.63 -0.80
N ALA A 224 -7.56 -21.64 -1.67
CA ALA A 224 -8.09 -21.87 -3.00
C ALA A 224 -7.10 -22.73 -3.78
N TYR A 225 -7.49 -23.95 -4.08
CA TYR A 225 -6.70 -24.93 -4.81
C TYR A 225 -6.30 -24.37 -6.18
N TYR A 226 -5.01 -24.11 -6.37
CA TYR A 226 -4.44 -23.85 -7.68
C TYR A 226 -3.98 -25.18 -8.28
N PRO A 227 -4.58 -25.66 -9.37
CA PRO A 227 -4.06 -26.83 -10.06
C PRO A 227 -2.67 -26.50 -10.61
N GLU A 228 -1.65 -27.26 -10.19
CA GLU A 228 -0.23 -27.02 -10.51
C GLU A 228 0.12 -27.06 -12.01
N GLU A 229 -0.79 -27.47 -12.90
CA GLU A 229 -0.42 -27.81 -14.27
C GLU A 229 -0.68 -26.74 -15.35
N ASN A 230 -1.40 -25.64 -15.06
CA ASN A 230 -1.69 -24.61 -16.08
C ASN A 230 -1.82 -23.20 -15.48
N TYR A 231 -0.85 -22.76 -14.69
CA TYR A 231 -0.87 -21.43 -14.16
C TYR A 231 -0.54 -20.39 -15.25
N ASP A 232 -1.56 -19.77 -15.84
CA ASP A 232 -1.43 -18.52 -16.57
C ASP A 232 -1.69 -17.38 -15.57
N PRO A 233 -0.68 -16.60 -15.18
CA PRO A 233 -0.83 -15.51 -14.23
C PRO A 233 -1.79 -14.40 -14.73
N MET A 234 -2.19 -14.44 -16.01
CA MET A 234 -3.19 -13.53 -16.57
C MET A 234 -4.63 -14.05 -16.49
N GLU A 235 -4.84 -15.34 -16.16
CA GLU A 235 -6.17 -15.92 -15.91
C GLU A 235 -6.48 -15.92 -14.41
N TRP A 236 -6.46 -14.76 -13.78
CA TRP A 236 -7.09 -14.64 -12.47
C TRP A 236 -8.60 -14.86 -12.62
N PRO A 237 -9.21 -15.75 -11.81
CA PRO A 237 -10.66 -15.79 -11.75
C PRO A 237 -11.15 -14.39 -11.39
N ASN A 238 -12.03 -13.88 -12.22
CA ASN A 238 -12.64 -12.56 -12.10
C ASN A 238 -13.11 -12.38 -10.64
N LEU A 239 -12.42 -11.55 -9.87
CA LEU A 239 -12.69 -11.30 -8.44
C LEU A 239 -14.07 -10.69 -8.19
N ASP A 240 -14.82 -10.40 -9.26
CA ASP A 240 -16.19 -9.89 -9.21
C ASP A 240 -17.19 -10.85 -8.52
N TYR A 241 -16.82 -12.12 -8.31
CA TYR A 241 -17.66 -13.10 -7.62
C TYR A 241 -17.46 -13.22 -6.11
N LEU A 242 -16.50 -12.48 -5.52
CA LEU A 242 -16.23 -12.52 -4.08
C LEU A 242 -16.78 -11.30 -3.32
N ILE A 243 -17.59 -10.48 -3.98
CA ILE A 243 -18.26 -9.33 -3.34
C ILE A 243 -19.74 -9.70 -3.10
N TYR A 244 -19.97 -10.58 -2.14
CA TYR A 244 -21.27 -10.71 -1.48
C TYR A 244 -21.08 -10.89 0.03
#